data_75424e4884638e66c3741e5125c01994
#
_entry.id   75424e4884638e66c3741e5125c01994
#
_cell.length_a   1.000
_cell.length_b   1.000
_cell.length_c   1.000
_cell.angle_alpha   90.00
_cell.angle_beta   90.00
_cell.angle_gamma   90.00
#
_symmetry.space_group_name_H-M   'P 1'
#
loop_
_entity.id
_entity.type
_entity.pdbx_description
1 polymer ?
#
loop_
_entity_poly.entity_id
_entity_poly.type
_entity_poly.pdbx_seq_one_letter_code
_entity_poly.pdbx_strand_id
1 'polypeptide(L)'
;MSETTIRLTTAQAIIRYLNAQFIEIDGTRVRLCGGGFGIFGHGNVTCLGEALYDHRDTLPLYRGQNEQSMGFAAAAYAKYHLRRRFMFCTASAGPGTANLLTAAALAHANRLPMLMLCGDTFLTRLPDPVLQQLEHFGNPALGLNDGFQAVTRYWDRITHPAQVIQSLPAALAMMLDPAD
;
A
#
# COMPACT_ATOMS: atom_id res chain seq x y z
N MET A 1 -27.17 -20.71 10.25
CA MET A 1 -26.46 -19.50 10.74
C MET A 1 -26.56 -18.48 9.62
N SER A 2 -27.22 -17.34 9.85
CA SER A 2 -27.27 -16.28 8.85
C SER A 2 -25.85 -15.74 8.66
N GLU A 3 -25.31 -15.81 7.46
CA GLU A 3 -24.05 -15.15 7.13
C GLU A 3 -24.26 -13.64 7.35
N THR A 4 -23.55 -13.11 8.34
CA THR A 4 -23.54 -11.66 8.57
C THR A 4 -22.66 -11.04 7.49
N THR A 5 -23.27 -10.52 6.43
CA THR A 5 -22.56 -9.73 5.42
C THR A 5 -22.39 -8.29 5.89
N ILE A 6 -21.25 -7.69 5.54
CA ILE A 6 -20.98 -6.27 5.79
C ILE A 6 -20.66 -5.58 4.48
N ARG A 7 -21.21 -4.39 4.29
CA ARG A 7 -20.89 -3.54 3.14
C ARG A 7 -19.72 -2.63 3.50
N LEU A 8 -18.67 -2.66 2.69
CA LEU A 8 -17.43 -1.88 2.88
C LEU A 8 -17.04 -1.17 1.59
N THR A 9 -16.37 -0.04 1.71
CA THR A 9 -15.58 0.52 0.61
C THR A 9 -14.32 -0.34 0.42
N THR A 10 -13.69 -0.24 -0.74
CA THR A 10 -12.40 -0.93 -1.01
C THR A 10 -11.35 -0.55 0.03
N ALA A 11 -11.25 0.72 0.37
CA ALA A 11 -10.31 1.21 1.38
C ALA A 11 -10.59 0.60 2.76
N GLN A 12 -11.85 0.57 3.20
CA GLN A 12 -12.22 -0.08 4.47
C GLN A 12 -11.89 -1.58 4.47
N ALA A 13 -12.11 -2.27 3.35
CA ALA A 13 -11.76 -3.68 3.24
C ALA A 13 -10.25 -3.90 3.38
N ILE A 14 -9.43 -3.10 2.69
CA ILE A 14 -7.96 -3.14 2.77
C ILE A 14 -7.50 -2.92 4.21
N ILE A 15 -7.93 -1.85 4.85
CA ILE A 15 -7.49 -1.49 6.20
C ILE A 15 -7.93 -2.51 7.24
N ARG A 16 -9.17 -3.01 7.15
CA ARG A 16 -9.64 -4.09 8.04
C ARG A 16 -8.85 -5.38 7.85
N TYR A 17 -8.54 -5.74 6.61
CA TYR A 17 -7.72 -6.91 6.32
C TYR A 17 -6.32 -6.78 6.95
N LEU A 18 -5.62 -5.67 6.74
CA LEU A 18 -4.31 -5.42 7.31
C LEU A 18 -4.33 -5.43 8.84
N ASN A 19 -5.36 -4.82 9.43
CA ASN A 19 -5.53 -4.75 10.87
C ASN A 19 -5.81 -6.13 11.51
N ALA A 20 -6.34 -7.08 10.75
CA ALA A 20 -6.65 -8.44 11.20
C ALA A 20 -5.47 -9.43 11.04
N GLN A 21 -4.34 -9.01 10.46
CA GLN A 21 -3.19 -9.89 10.27
C GLN A 21 -2.28 -9.89 11.50
N PHE A 22 -1.96 -11.09 11.97
CA PHE A 22 -1.10 -11.30 13.13
C PHE A 22 -0.02 -12.33 12.83
N ILE A 23 1.08 -12.22 13.53
CA ILE A 23 2.17 -13.18 13.54
C ILE A 23 2.52 -13.50 14.99
N GLU A 24 3.00 -14.70 15.24
CA GLU A 24 3.58 -15.07 16.54
C GLU A 24 5.09 -14.88 16.50
N ILE A 25 5.63 -14.13 17.45
CA ILE A 25 7.06 -13.90 17.62
C ILE A 25 7.40 -14.22 19.06
N ASP A 26 8.24 -15.23 19.24
CA ASP A 26 8.71 -15.70 20.55
C ASP A 26 7.56 -15.94 21.56
N GLY A 27 6.50 -16.62 21.11
CA GLY A 27 5.30 -16.93 21.89
C GLY A 27 4.33 -15.74 22.08
N THR A 28 4.64 -14.57 21.53
CA THR A 28 3.78 -13.39 21.61
C THR A 28 3.09 -13.11 20.29
N ARG A 29 1.76 -13.03 20.32
CA ARG A 29 0.96 -12.65 19.16
C ARG A 29 1.02 -11.13 18.96
N VAL A 30 1.59 -10.70 17.84
CA VAL A 30 1.72 -9.29 17.47
C VAL A 30 1.08 -9.01 16.11
N ARG A 31 0.68 -7.76 15.86
CA ARG A 31 0.20 -7.39 14.52
C ARG A 31 1.33 -7.48 13.51
N LEU A 32 1.03 -8.06 12.37
CA LEU A 32 1.95 -8.19 11.26
C LEU A 32 2.27 -6.82 10.64
N CYS A 33 1.25 -5.99 10.40
CA CYS A 33 1.39 -4.62 9.98
C CYS A 33 1.49 -3.69 11.20
N GLY A 34 2.57 -2.93 11.31
CA GLY A 34 2.83 -2.01 12.41
C GLY A 34 2.15 -0.66 12.26
N GLY A 35 1.46 -0.42 11.15
CA GLY A 35 0.88 0.87 10.78
C GLY A 35 1.34 1.31 9.41
N GLY A 36 1.21 2.60 9.11
CA GLY A 36 1.60 3.14 7.83
C GLY A 36 2.16 4.55 7.87
N PHE A 37 2.79 4.92 6.78
CA PHE A 37 3.15 6.29 6.47
C PHE A 37 2.30 6.82 5.32
N GLY A 38 1.87 8.09 5.40
CA GLY A 38 1.03 8.64 4.34
C GLY A 38 1.20 10.15 4.12
N ILE A 39 1.17 10.52 2.85
CA ILE A 39 0.89 11.87 2.37
C ILE A 39 -0.21 11.71 1.34
N PHE A 40 -1.45 11.99 1.74
CA PHE A 40 -2.60 11.76 0.89
C PHE A 40 -2.70 12.78 -0.25
N GLY A 41 -3.07 12.28 -1.42
CA GLY A 41 -3.65 13.09 -2.47
C GLY A 41 -5.14 13.27 -2.24
N HIS A 42 -5.74 14.15 -3.03
CA HIS A 42 -7.17 14.51 -2.94
C HIS A 42 -8.13 13.31 -3.02
N GLY A 43 -7.78 12.22 -3.73
CA GLY A 43 -8.63 11.03 -3.84
C GLY A 43 -8.60 10.13 -2.60
N ASN A 44 -7.46 9.99 -1.94
CA ASN A 44 -7.29 9.04 -0.85
C ASN A 44 -7.56 9.61 0.54
N VAL A 45 -7.74 10.92 0.69
CA VAL A 45 -8.11 11.54 1.97
C VAL A 45 -9.44 10.99 2.47
N THR A 46 -10.46 10.99 1.61
CA THR A 46 -11.82 10.53 1.91
C THR A 46 -12.02 9.01 1.77
N CYS A 47 -10.99 8.29 1.36
CA CYS A 47 -11.04 6.83 1.22
C CYS A 47 -10.15 6.16 2.26
N LEU A 48 -8.84 6.11 2.01
CA LEU A 48 -7.88 5.50 2.95
C LEU A 48 -7.78 6.29 4.26
N GLY A 49 -7.84 7.62 4.20
CA GLY A 49 -7.75 8.46 5.39
C GLY A 49 -8.89 8.21 6.37
N GLU A 50 -10.12 8.14 5.91
CA GLU A 50 -11.28 7.82 6.76
C GLU A 50 -11.20 6.39 7.31
N ALA A 51 -10.88 5.41 6.46
CA ALA A 51 -10.74 4.02 6.91
C ALA A 51 -9.65 3.85 7.98
N LEU A 52 -8.54 4.59 7.85
CA LEU A 52 -7.46 4.58 8.85
C LEU A 52 -7.84 5.31 10.14
N TYR A 53 -8.63 6.38 10.03
CA TYR A 53 -9.12 7.09 11.22
C TYR A 53 -9.94 6.19 12.14
N ASP A 54 -10.77 5.31 11.56
CA ASP A 54 -11.56 4.33 12.31
C ASP A 54 -10.69 3.27 13.03
N HIS A 55 -9.46 3.08 12.58
CA HIS A 55 -8.53 2.09 13.11
C HIS A 55 -7.26 2.71 13.74
N ARG A 56 -7.24 4.02 13.99
CA ARG A 56 -6.06 4.78 14.42
C ARG A 56 -5.37 4.24 15.67
N ASP A 57 -6.13 3.63 16.59
CA ASP A 57 -5.59 3.09 17.84
C ASP A 57 -4.88 1.75 17.66
N THR A 58 -5.15 1.05 16.56
CA THR A 58 -4.66 -0.31 16.30
C THR A 58 -3.80 -0.42 15.05
N LEU A 59 -3.96 0.49 14.10
CA LEU A 59 -3.18 0.59 12.87
C LEU A 59 -2.83 2.07 12.62
N PRO A 60 -1.89 2.64 13.38
CA PRO A 60 -1.58 4.06 13.33
C PRO A 60 -1.04 4.51 11.98
N LEU A 61 -1.41 5.71 11.57
CA LEU A 61 -0.86 6.40 10.41
C LEU A 61 0.06 7.53 10.85
N TYR A 62 1.27 7.54 10.34
CA TYR A 62 2.25 8.60 10.55
C TYR A 62 2.36 9.46 9.30
N ARG A 63 2.13 10.76 9.47
CA ARG A 63 2.32 11.72 8.38
C ARG A 63 3.81 12.01 8.19
N GLY A 64 4.31 11.80 6.98
CA GLY A 64 5.66 12.21 6.60
C GLY A 64 5.72 13.61 5.98
N GLN A 65 6.93 14.07 5.70
CA GLN A 65 7.21 15.31 4.98
C GLN A 65 7.63 15.06 3.52
N ASN A 66 8.01 13.81 3.21
CA ASN A 66 8.51 13.39 1.91
C ASN A 66 8.25 11.89 1.73
N GLU A 67 7.72 11.48 0.60
CA GLU A 67 7.29 10.11 0.35
C GLU A 67 8.47 9.13 0.30
N GLN A 68 9.59 9.51 -0.31
CA GLN A 68 10.79 8.69 -0.35
C GLN A 68 11.31 8.40 1.06
N SER A 69 11.35 9.43 1.91
CA SER A 69 11.77 9.29 3.31
C SER A 69 10.81 8.39 4.11
N MET A 70 9.50 8.46 3.84
CA MET A 70 8.52 7.54 4.43
C MET A 70 8.80 6.09 4.03
N GLY A 71 9.07 5.84 2.76
CA GLY A 71 9.43 4.53 2.27
C GLY A 71 10.70 3.99 2.91
N PHE A 72 11.73 4.83 3.08
CA PHE A 72 12.95 4.44 3.80
C PHE A 72 12.69 4.14 5.27
N ALA A 73 11.82 4.89 5.93
CA ALA A 73 11.42 4.60 7.31
C ALA A 73 10.67 3.26 7.41
N ALA A 74 9.77 2.95 6.46
CA ALA A 74 9.09 1.67 6.40
C ALA A 74 10.06 0.51 6.16
N ALA A 75 11.06 0.68 5.28
CA ALA A 75 12.11 -0.30 5.05
C ALA A 75 12.98 -0.51 6.31
N ALA A 76 13.34 0.57 7.01
CA ALA A 76 14.07 0.51 8.26
C ALA A 76 13.27 -0.23 9.36
N TYR A 77 11.96 0.01 9.45
CA TYR A 77 11.08 -0.72 10.35
C TYR A 77 11.10 -2.24 10.08
N ALA A 78 10.97 -2.63 8.82
CA ALA A 78 11.02 -4.04 8.42
C ALA A 78 12.38 -4.68 8.77
N LYS A 79 13.48 -3.96 8.53
CA LYS A 79 14.84 -4.40 8.88
C LYS A 79 15.01 -4.57 10.39
N TYR A 80 14.54 -3.61 11.19
CA TYR A 80 14.57 -3.68 12.65
C TYR A 80 13.81 -4.90 13.19
N HIS A 81 12.68 -5.22 12.59
CA HIS A 81 11.87 -6.39 12.94
C HIS A 81 12.31 -7.71 12.25
N LEU A 82 13.52 -7.74 11.69
CA LEU A 82 14.10 -8.93 11.04
C LEU A 82 13.16 -9.51 9.96
N ARG A 83 12.53 -8.64 9.17
CA ARG A 83 11.56 -8.98 8.10
C ARG A 83 10.26 -9.63 8.59
N ARG A 84 10.05 -9.79 9.89
CA ARG A 84 8.85 -10.44 10.45
C ARG A 84 7.64 -9.52 10.55
N ARG A 85 7.82 -8.22 10.37
CA ARG A 85 6.76 -7.19 10.37
C ARG A 85 7.05 -6.14 9.31
N PHE A 86 6.00 -5.48 8.87
CA PHE A 86 6.10 -4.42 7.87
C PHE A 86 5.27 -3.19 8.23
N MET A 87 5.50 -2.11 7.50
CA MET A 87 4.61 -0.95 7.43
C MET A 87 4.15 -0.75 5.97
N PHE A 88 2.96 -0.17 5.80
CA PHE A 88 2.56 0.27 4.48
C PHE A 88 2.94 1.75 4.24
N CYS A 89 3.05 2.12 2.97
CA CYS A 89 3.15 3.51 2.53
C CYS A 89 2.00 3.83 1.60
N THR A 90 1.45 5.03 1.72
CA THR A 90 0.46 5.55 0.77
C THR A 90 0.84 6.97 0.35
N ALA A 91 0.66 7.27 -0.93
CA ALA A 91 0.95 8.56 -1.50
C ALA A 91 -0.11 8.97 -2.52
N SER A 92 -0.13 10.25 -2.87
CA SER A 92 -0.96 10.76 -3.95
C SER A 92 -0.57 10.12 -5.29
N ALA A 93 -1.51 10.04 -6.21
CA ALA A 93 -1.20 9.73 -7.60
C ALA A 93 -0.15 10.70 -8.17
N GLY A 94 0.58 10.27 -9.18
CA GLY A 94 1.56 11.11 -9.85
C GLY A 94 2.82 11.35 -9.01
N PRO A 95 3.19 12.61 -8.72
CA PRO A 95 4.49 12.94 -8.13
C PRO A 95 4.73 12.31 -6.76
N GLY A 96 3.71 12.16 -5.91
CA GLY A 96 3.85 11.49 -4.63
C GLY A 96 4.21 10.02 -4.78
N THR A 97 3.51 9.31 -5.64
CA THR A 97 3.80 7.91 -5.96
C THR A 97 5.15 7.76 -6.65
N ALA A 98 5.51 8.64 -7.60
CA ALA A 98 6.83 8.64 -8.25
C ALA A 98 7.96 8.71 -7.23
N ASN A 99 7.78 9.52 -6.20
CA ASN A 99 8.79 9.71 -5.15
C ASN A 99 8.97 8.47 -4.25
N LEU A 100 8.04 7.50 -4.25
CA LEU A 100 8.19 6.22 -3.56
C LEU A 100 9.02 5.20 -4.34
N LEU A 101 9.25 5.38 -5.64
CA LEU A 101 9.89 4.39 -6.51
C LEU A 101 11.29 4.01 -6.03
N THR A 102 12.10 4.98 -5.59
CA THR A 102 13.44 4.72 -5.05
C THR A 102 13.39 3.87 -3.79
N ALA A 103 12.42 4.12 -2.92
CA ALA A 103 12.24 3.34 -1.70
C ALA A 103 11.76 1.91 -2.01
N ALA A 104 10.91 1.73 -3.02
CA ALA A 104 10.52 0.41 -3.52
C ALA A 104 11.74 -0.37 -4.01
N ALA A 105 12.58 0.24 -4.84
CA ALA A 105 13.80 -0.37 -5.35
C ALA A 105 14.76 -0.76 -4.22
N LEU A 106 14.93 0.09 -3.20
CA LEU A 106 15.74 -0.22 -2.02
C LEU A 106 15.17 -1.41 -1.25
N ALA A 107 13.87 -1.42 -0.98
CA ALA A 107 13.21 -2.52 -0.27
C ALA A 107 13.31 -3.83 -1.05
N HIS A 108 13.08 -3.79 -2.37
CA HIS A 108 13.23 -4.91 -3.29
C HIS A 108 14.66 -5.49 -3.26
N ALA A 109 15.68 -4.64 -3.45
CA ALA A 109 17.08 -5.07 -3.46
C ALA A 109 17.52 -5.69 -2.12
N ASN A 110 16.97 -5.23 -1.01
CA ASN A 110 17.29 -5.72 0.34
C ASN A 110 16.28 -6.77 0.85
N ARG A 111 15.30 -7.18 0.05
CA ARG A 111 14.25 -8.16 0.42
C ARG A 111 13.50 -7.75 1.68
N LEU A 112 13.20 -6.46 1.84
CA LEU A 112 12.51 -5.91 3.00
C LEU A 112 11.00 -5.82 2.73
N PRO A 113 10.15 -6.41 3.57
CA PRO A 113 8.72 -6.34 3.41
C PRO A 113 8.20 -4.91 3.58
N MET A 114 7.55 -4.38 2.56
CA MET A 114 6.90 -3.09 2.53
C MET A 114 5.72 -3.12 1.57
N LEU A 115 4.54 -2.74 2.04
CA LEU A 115 3.34 -2.65 1.21
C LEU A 115 3.16 -1.21 0.73
N MET A 116 2.94 -1.00 -0.56
CA MET A 116 2.61 0.29 -1.12
C MET A 116 1.17 0.33 -1.60
N LEU A 117 0.39 1.25 -1.09
CA LEU A 117 -1.00 1.51 -1.47
C LEU A 117 -1.05 2.86 -2.20
N CYS A 118 -0.70 2.85 -3.46
CA CYS A 118 -0.54 4.05 -4.27
C CYS A 118 -1.86 4.47 -4.92
N GLY A 119 -2.11 5.78 -4.99
CA GLY A 119 -3.14 6.33 -5.85
C GLY A 119 -2.80 6.10 -7.33
N ASP A 120 -3.83 6.02 -8.17
CA ASP A 120 -3.68 5.84 -9.61
C ASP A 120 -4.61 6.78 -10.39
N THR A 121 -4.53 6.77 -11.71
CA THR A 121 -5.37 7.55 -12.59
C THR A 121 -6.80 7.01 -12.64
N PHE A 122 -7.72 7.77 -13.23
CA PHE A 122 -9.09 7.32 -13.44
C PHE A 122 -9.14 6.12 -14.40
N LEU A 123 -9.82 5.07 -13.95
CA LEU A 123 -9.92 3.83 -14.72
C LEU A 123 -10.78 3.96 -16.00
N THR A 124 -11.85 4.74 -15.94
CA THR A 124 -12.93 4.71 -16.91
C THR A 124 -13.01 5.94 -17.81
N ARG A 125 -12.06 6.84 -17.76
CA ARG A 125 -12.03 8.03 -18.62
C ARG A 125 -10.66 8.22 -19.25
N LEU A 126 -10.67 8.86 -20.43
CA LEU A 126 -9.42 9.29 -21.06
C LEU A 126 -8.70 10.29 -20.15
N PRO A 127 -7.36 10.23 -20.11
CA PRO A 127 -6.58 11.18 -19.34
C PRO A 127 -6.77 12.60 -19.88
N ASP A 128 -7.34 13.45 -19.07
CA ASP A 128 -7.25 14.90 -19.21
C ASP A 128 -6.26 15.41 -18.17
N PRO A 129 -5.63 16.57 -18.34
CA PRO A 129 -4.81 17.14 -17.29
C PRO A 129 -5.59 17.24 -15.98
N VAL A 130 -5.22 16.42 -15.00
CA VAL A 130 -5.86 16.34 -13.68
C VAL A 130 -4.80 16.56 -12.63
N LEU A 131 -5.18 17.19 -11.51
CA LEU A 131 -4.29 17.45 -10.40
C LEU A 131 -3.53 16.18 -9.98
N GLN A 132 -2.20 16.27 -9.94
CA GLN A 132 -1.29 15.23 -9.46
C GLN A 132 -1.29 13.94 -10.29
N GLN A 133 -1.89 13.90 -11.46
CA GLN A 133 -1.81 12.75 -12.36
C GLN A 133 -0.78 13.01 -13.46
N LEU A 134 -0.02 11.97 -13.78
CA LEU A 134 0.99 12.01 -14.85
C LEU A 134 0.52 11.04 -15.94
N GLU A 135 -0.19 11.60 -16.92
CA GLU A 135 -0.72 10.86 -18.05
C GLU A 135 0.36 10.66 -19.11
N HIS A 136 0.29 9.52 -19.78
CA HIS A 136 1.12 9.24 -20.94
C HIS A 136 0.30 9.41 -22.22
N PHE A 137 0.35 10.58 -22.83
CA PHE A 137 -0.49 10.93 -23.99
C PHE A 137 -0.29 10.02 -25.20
N GLY A 138 0.91 9.48 -25.39
CA GLY A 138 1.21 8.56 -26.49
C GLY A 138 0.82 7.10 -26.22
N ASN A 139 0.51 6.75 -24.96
CA ASN A 139 0.11 5.40 -24.58
C ASN A 139 -0.84 5.45 -23.37
N PRO A 140 -2.15 5.58 -23.59
CA PRO A 140 -3.13 5.69 -22.50
C PRO A 140 -3.21 4.47 -21.57
N ALA A 141 -2.67 3.33 -21.99
CA ALA A 141 -2.62 2.12 -21.18
C ALA A 141 -1.45 2.12 -20.16
N LEU A 142 -0.48 3.00 -20.35
CA LEU A 142 0.70 3.11 -19.47
C LEU A 142 0.50 4.23 -18.46
N GLY A 143 0.48 3.87 -17.18
CA GLY A 143 0.46 4.81 -16.07
C GLY A 143 1.78 4.85 -15.33
N LEU A 144 1.98 5.86 -14.49
CA LEU A 144 3.17 5.98 -13.66
C LEU A 144 3.41 4.74 -12.77
N ASN A 145 2.34 4.17 -12.23
CA ASN A 145 2.42 3.00 -11.35
C ASN A 145 2.98 1.76 -12.02
N ASP A 146 2.97 1.67 -13.36
CA ASP A 146 3.60 0.57 -14.10
C ASP A 146 5.11 0.51 -13.89
N GLY A 147 5.74 1.64 -13.51
CA GLY A 147 7.15 1.70 -13.15
C GLY A 147 7.53 0.84 -11.94
N PHE A 148 6.57 0.54 -11.05
CA PHE A 148 6.83 -0.32 -9.90
C PHE A 148 6.99 -1.80 -10.27
N GLN A 149 6.50 -2.25 -11.41
CA GLN A 149 6.62 -3.64 -11.84
C GLN A 149 8.08 -4.13 -11.88
N ALA A 150 9.00 -3.24 -12.21
CA ALA A 150 10.42 -3.57 -12.30
C ALA A 150 11.13 -3.62 -10.94
N VAL A 151 10.53 -3.07 -9.88
CA VAL A 151 11.17 -2.87 -8.57
C VAL A 151 10.32 -3.40 -7.41
N THR A 152 9.37 -4.26 -7.68
CA THR A 152 8.55 -4.93 -6.66
C THR A 152 8.48 -6.43 -6.92
N ARG A 153 8.21 -7.22 -5.90
CA ARG A 153 8.00 -8.67 -6.01
C ARG A 153 6.58 -9.02 -6.41
N TYR A 154 5.65 -8.19 -6.02
CA TYR A 154 4.25 -8.28 -6.37
C TYR A 154 3.75 -6.90 -6.76
N TRP A 155 2.98 -6.84 -7.82
CA TRP A 155 2.31 -5.62 -8.28
C TRP A 155 0.93 -5.98 -8.82
N ASP A 156 -0.07 -5.19 -8.48
CA ASP A 156 -1.41 -5.31 -9.04
C ASP A 156 -2.09 -3.94 -9.12
N ARG A 157 -2.95 -3.79 -10.10
CA ARG A 157 -3.82 -2.61 -10.27
C ARG A 157 -5.24 -3.00 -9.93
N ILE A 158 -5.75 -2.52 -8.81
CA ILE A 158 -7.10 -2.81 -8.34
C ILE A 158 -8.09 -1.98 -9.16
N THR A 159 -8.75 -2.61 -10.10
CA THR A 159 -9.75 -2.01 -10.99
C THR A 159 -11.18 -2.34 -10.58
N HIS A 160 -11.35 -3.34 -9.72
CA HIS A 160 -12.63 -3.76 -9.18
C HIS A 160 -12.47 -4.16 -7.70
N PRO A 161 -13.41 -3.79 -6.80
CA PRO A 161 -13.29 -4.08 -5.37
C PRO A 161 -13.06 -5.55 -5.01
N ALA A 162 -13.64 -6.48 -5.77
CA ALA A 162 -13.48 -7.92 -5.52
C ALA A 162 -12.03 -8.42 -5.69
N GLN A 163 -11.19 -7.72 -6.46
CA GLN A 163 -9.76 -8.10 -6.63
C GLN A 163 -9.00 -8.06 -5.31
N VAL A 164 -9.39 -7.22 -4.36
CA VAL A 164 -8.75 -7.11 -3.04
C VAL A 164 -8.70 -8.46 -2.31
N ILE A 165 -9.73 -9.31 -2.51
CA ILE A 165 -9.83 -10.64 -1.87
C ILE A 165 -8.67 -11.55 -2.28
N GLN A 166 -8.16 -11.40 -3.50
CA GLN A 166 -7.04 -12.20 -4.03
C GLN A 166 -5.72 -11.45 -3.93
N SER A 167 -5.71 -10.16 -4.25
CA SER A 167 -4.49 -9.36 -4.35
C SER A 167 -3.80 -9.18 -3.00
N LEU A 168 -4.53 -8.89 -1.92
CA LEU A 168 -3.90 -8.67 -0.62
C LEU A 168 -3.26 -9.93 -0.03
N PRO A 169 -3.92 -11.09 0.00
CA PRO A 169 -3.28 -12.34 0.43
C PRO A 169 -2.05 -12.69 -0.42
N ALA A 170 -2.13 -12.54 -1.74
CA ALA A 170 -1.01 -12.81 -2.64
C ALA A 170 0.17 -11.86 -2.39
N ALA A 171 -0.09 -10.56 -2.23
CA ALA A 171 0.93 -9.57 -1.90
C ALA A 171 1.61 -9.89 -0.56
N LEU A 172 0.85 -10.22 0.48
CA LEU A 172 1.41 -10.57 1.78
C LEU A 172 2.23 -11.87 1.72
N ALA A 173 1.74 -12.88 1.04
CA ALA A 173 2.46 -14.14 0.88
C ALA A 173 3.81 -13.93 0.21
N MET A 174 3.83 -13.19 -0.91
CA MET A 174 5.07 -12.87 -1.63
C MET A 174 6.03 -12.02 -0.82
N MET A 175 5.50 -11.00 -0.13
CA MET A 175 6.29 -10.06 0.66
C MET A 175 6.95 -10.71 1.89
N LEU A 176 6.34 -11.76 2.44
CA LEU A 176 6.78 -12.42 3.69
C LEU A 176 7.47 -13.76 3.43
N ASP A 177 7.64 -14.16 2.18
CA ASP A 177 8.35 -15.39 1.85
C ASP A 177 9.80 -15.32 2.34
N PRO A 178 10.24 -16.25 3.22
CA PRO A 178 11.60 -16.25 3.74
C PRO A 178 12.64 -16.65 2.69
N ALA A 179 12.22 -17.34 1.64
CA ALA A 179 13.11 -17.79 0.56
C ALA A 179 13.44 -16.68 -0.45
N ASP A 180 12.72 -15.56 -0.40
CA ASP A 180 12.84 -14.47 -1.37
C ASP A 180 13.61 -13.25 -0.81
#